data_626d59b5f26c54b23692cd1137783b16
#
_entry.id   626d59b5f26c54b23692cd1137783b16
#
_cell.length_a   1.000
_cell.length_b   1.000
_cell.length_c   1.000
_cell.angle_alpha   90.00
_cell.angle_beta   90.00
_cell.angle_gamma   90.00
#
_symmetry.space_group_name_H-M   'P 1'
#
loop_
_entity.id
_entity.type
_entity.pdbx_description
1 polymer ?
#
loop_
_entity_poly.entity_id
_entity_poly.type
_entity_poly.pdbx_seq_one_letter_code
_entity_poly.pdbx_strand_id
1 'polypeptide(L)'
;PLTPELVLKIFKRISDEDVTFMGFSPIWSRPDWMICQVLAIPPPAVRPSVKHDSQQRSEDDITHIIVNIIKANKTLQEKIKTNASTNVINDWSAVLQYYVATMVDNTIPGAAPMAQRSGRPLKSIKERLNGKHGRVRGNLMGKRVDYSARSVITPDPNIGAQELGIPMKIAKNITKPVTVNTMNRKFLEVA
;
A
#
# COMPACT_ATOMS: atom_id res chain seq x y z
N PRO A 1 23.67 22.82 3.24
CA PRO A 1 22.43 22.07 3.38
C PRO A 1 22.71 20.61 3.71
N LEU A 2 21.89 20.00 4.53
CA LEU A 2 22.03 18.61 4.92
C LEU A 2 21.43 17.72 3.78
N THR A 3 22.31 17.02 3.06
CA THR A 3 21.90 16.11 1.98
C THR A 3 21.80 14.67 2.49
N PRO A 4 20.97 13.79 1.86
CA PRO A 4 20.90 12.38 2.24
C PRO A 4 22.26 11.66 2.21
N GLU A 5 23.13 12.01 1.27
CA GLU A 5 24.47 11.46 1.16
C GLU A 5 25.35 11.84 2.37
N LEU A 6 25.27 13.09 2.82
CA LEU A 6 26.01 13.54 4.00
C LEU A 6 25.48 12.84 5.26
N VAL A 7 24.17 12.73 5.40
CA VAL A 7 23.54 12.00 6.53
C VAL A 7 23.99 10.54 6.54
N LEU A 8 24.04 9.89 5.40
CA LEU A 8 24.50 8.51 5.28
C LEU A 8 25.98 8.38 5.76
N LYS A 9 26.85 9.32 5.36
CA LYS A 9 28.24 9.34 5.81
C LYS A 9 28.36 9.51 7.33
N ILE A 10 27.50 10.35 7.92
CA ILE A 10 27.46 10.57 9.37
C ILE A 10 26.98 9.28 10.07
N PHE A 11 25.87 8.71 9.64
CA PHE A 11 25.28 7.52 10.26
C PHE A 11 26.17 6.28 10.19
N LYS A 12 26.93 6.11 9.13
CA LYS A 12 27.92 5.02 9.00
C LYS A 12 29.06 5.10 10.01
N ARG A 13 29.32 6.27 10.58
CA ARG A 13 30.36 6.48 11.60
C ARG A 13 29.89 6.19 13.03
N ILE A 14 28.61 5.95 13.24
CA ILE A 14 28.07 5.62 14.57
C ILE A 14 28.57 4.23 14.94
N SER A 15 29.18 4.11 16.12
CA SER A 15 29.68 2.85 16.66
C SER A 15 28.54 1.89 17.02
N ASP A 16 28.80 0.58 17.05
CA ASP A 16 27.80 -0.42 17.42
C ASP A 16 27.36 -0.26 18.89
N GLU A 17 28.23 0.25 19.75
CA GLU A 17 27.91 0.58 21.15
C GLU A 17 26.90 1.71 21.23
N ASP A 18 27.13 2.80 20.47
CA ASP A 18 26.22 3.94 20.41
C ASP A 18 24.88 3.55 19.78
N VAL A 19 24.90 2.71 18.75
CA VAL A 19 23.67 2.17 18.13
C VAL A 19 22.83 1.42 19.16
N THR A 20 23.46 0.57 19.97
CA THR A 20 22.79 -0.17 21.05
C THR A 20 22.27 0.77 22.13
N PHE A 21 23.07 1.76 22.53
CA PHE A 21 22.68 2.77 23.51
C PHE A 21 21.45 3.58 23.07
N MET A 22 21.33 3.89 21.78
CA MET A 22 20.16 4.58 21.21
C MET A 22 18.91 3.70 21.09
N GLY A 23 18.98 2.42 21.41
CA GLY A 23 17.87 1.50 21.33
C GLY A 23 17.70 0.80 19.96
N PHE A 24 18.67 0.94 19.06
CA PHE A 24 18.74 0.18 17.82
C PHE A 24 19.58 -1.09 17.97
N SER A 25 19.55 -1.94 16.95
CA SER A 25 20.38 -3.15 16.89
C SER A 25 21.45 -3.02 15.81
N PRO A 26 22.73 -3.26 16.13
CA PRO A 26 23.82 -3.22 15.14
C PRO A 26 23.64 -4.27 14.02
N ILE A 27 22.89 -5.35 14.31
CA ILE A 27 22.67 -6.48 13.37
C ILE A 27 21.39 -6.28 12.56
N TRP A 28 20.31 -5.75 13.18
CA TRP A 28 18.98 -5.73 12.59
C TRP A 28 18.47 -4.34 12.22
N SER A 29 19.00 -3.27 12.78
CA SER A 29 18.47 -1.92 12.62
C SER A 29 19.51 -0.83 12.83
N ARG A 30 20.49 -0.77 11.95
CA ARG A 30 21.46 0.36 11.99
C ARG A 30 20.81 1.65 11.49
N PRO A 31 21.15 2.82 12.07
CA PRO A 31 20.64 4.12 11.62
C PRO A 31 20.92 4.44 10.15
N ASP A 32 22.06 4.00 9.60
CA ASP A 32 22.42 4.19 8.18
C ASP A 32 21.47 3.47 7.21
N TRP A 33 20.74 2.46 7.64
CA TRP A 33 19.73 1.79 6.82
C TRP A 33 18.46 2.62 6.62
N MET A 34 18.25 3.68 7.40
CA MET A 34 17.14 4.63 7.20
C MET A 34 17.30 5.45 5.92
N ILE A 35 18.52 5.56 5.39
CA ILE A 35 18.79 6.22 4.12
C ILE A 35 18.64 5.18 3.00
N CYS A 36 17.63 5.39 2.16
CA CYS A 36 17.33 4.50 1.05
C CYS A 36 18.38 4.63 -0.03
N GLN A 37 19.15 3.57 -0.26
CA GLN A 37 20.14 3.47 -1.35
C GLN A 37 19.60 2.62 -2.51
N VAL A 38 18.73 1.68 -2.20
CA VAL A 38 18.05 0.80 -3.17
C VAL A 38 16.55 0.91 -2.92
N LEU A 39 15.81 1.34 -3.92
CA LEU A 39 14.36 1.45 -3.86
C LEU A 39 13.72 0.13 -4.26
N ALA A 40 12.91 -0.43 -3.36
CA ALA A 40 12.09 -1.60 -3.68
C ALA A 40 10.92 -1.20 -4.58
N ILE A 41 10.82 -1.84 -5.74
CA ILE A 41 9.71 -1.63 -6.68
C ILE A 41 8.60 -2.64 -6.35
N PRO A 42 7.38 -2.19 -6.02
CA PRO A 42 6.29 -3.10 -5.73
C PRO A 42 5.90 -3.92 -6.98
N PRO A 43 5.48 -5.18 -6.79
CA PRO A 43 5.07 -6.04 -7.88
C PRO A 43 3.80 -5.51 -8.58
N PRO A 44 3.52 -5.95 -9.82
CA PRO A 44 2.34 -5.50 -10.59
C PRO A 44 1.00 -5.69 -9.87
N ALA A 45 0.87 -6.67 -8.99
CA ALA A 45 -0.34 -6.89 -8.21
C ALA A 45 -0.65 -5.74 -7.22
N VAL A 46 0.34 -5.00 -6.77
CA VAL A 46 0.18 -3.81 -5.90
C VAL A 46 -0.24 -2.58 -6.71
N ARG A 47 0.08 -2.56 -8.01
CA ARG A 47 -0.19 -1.46 -8.94
C ARG A 47 -0.80 -1.96 -10.25
N PRO A 48 -1.96 -2.65 -10.21
CA PRO A 48 -2.54 -3.27 -11.38
C PRO A 48 -2.96 -2.23 -12.42
N SER A 49 -2.76 -2.53 -13.69
CA SER A 49 -3.30 -1.73 -14.79
C SER A 49 -4.75 -2.15 -15.09
N VAL A 50 -5.62 -1.18 -15.28
CA VAL A 50 -7.03 -1.40 -15.56
C VAL A 50 -7.31 -1.21 -17.05
N LYS A 51 -8.01 -2.18 -17.67
CA LYS A 51 -8.56 -2.03 -19.02
C LYS A 51 -9.92 -1.32 -18.91
N HIS A 52 -10.07 -0.21 -19.60
CA HIS A 52 -11.36 0.48 -19.71
C HIS A 52 -12.17 -0.06 -20.91
N ASP A 53 -11.52 -0.23 -22.06
CA ASP A 53 -12.05 -0.80 -23.27
C ASP A 53 -11.02 -1.71 -23.94
N SER A 54 -11.35 -2.32 -25.07
CA SER A 54 -10.48 -3.27 -25.78
C SER A 54 -9.09 -2.73 -26.14
N GLN A 55 -8.91 -1.42 -26.16
CA GLN A 55 -7.66 -0.76 -26.57
C GLN A 55 -7.06 0.21 -25.56
N GLN A 56 -7.78 0.65 -24.52
CA GLN A 56 -7.27 1.61 -23.54
C GLN A 56 -6.98 0.95 -22.21
N ARG A 57 -5.72 1.11 -21.76
CA ARG A 57 -5.28 0.77 -20.40
C ARG A 57 -4.93 2.03 -19.63
N SER A 58 -5.37 2.11 -18.39
CA SER A 58 -4.87 3.09 -17.44
C SER A 58 -3.93 2.44 -16.44
N GLU A 59 -2.79 3.08 -16.24
CA GLU A 59 -1.80 2.65 -15.28
C GLU A 59 -2.10 3.24 -13.90
N ASP A 60 -1.68 2.52 -12.86
CA ASP A 60 -1.82 2.96 -11.48
C ASP A 60 -0.96 4.20 -11.17
N ASP A 61 -1.39 5.00 -10.20
CA ASP A 61 -0.66 6.21 -9.78
C ASP A 61 0.77 5.90 -9.33
N ILE A 62 0.97 4.78 -8.63
CA ILE A 62 2.31 4.33 -8.21
C ILE A 62 3.20 4.02 -9.42
N THR A 63 2.66 3.45 -10.49
CA THR A 63 3.41 3.21 -11.73
C THR A 63 3.90 4.52 -12.35
N HIS A 64 3.06 5.56 -12.38
CA HIS A 64 3.47 6.88 -12.87
C HIS A 64 4.61 7.48 -12.04
N ILE A 65 4.57 7.35 -10.72
CA ILE A 65 5.64 7.83 -9.84
C ILE A 65 6.94 7.06 -10.10
N ILE A 66 6.87 5.73 -10.22
CA ILE A 66 8.04 4.88 -10.50
C ILE A 66 8.67 5.24 -11.86
N VAL A 67 7.87 5.49 -12.88
CA VAL A 67 8.38 5.92 -14.21
C VAL A 67 9.19 7.21 -14.09
N ASN A 68 8.71 8.18 -13.32
CA ASN A 68 9.43 9.44 -13.10
C ASN A 68 10.72 9.24 -12.30
N ILE A 69 10.71 8.37 -11.30
CA ILE A 69 11.92 7.99 -10.53
C ILE A 69 12.96 7.38 -11.48
N ILE A 70 12.58 6.43 -12.32
CA ILE A 70 13.49 5.77 -13.26
C ILE A 70 14.06 6.77 -14.25
N LYS A 71 13.24 7.67 -14.81
CA LYS A 71 13.70 8.72 -15.74
C LYS A 71 14.70 9.67 -15.07
N ALA A 72 14.36 10.17 -13.87
CA ALA A 72 15.26 11.06 -13.14
C ALA A 72 16.58 10.36 -12.77
N ASN A 73 16.53 9.09 -12.35
CA ASN A 73 17.71 8.31 -12.04
C ASN A 73 18.63 8.10 -13.26
N LYS A 74 18.07 7.77 -14.43
CA LYS A 74 18.83 7.66 -15.69
C LYS A 74 19.49 8.98 -16.07
N THR A 75 18.76 10.09 -16.01
CA THR A 75 19.30 11.41 -16.31
C THR A 75 20.43 11.78 -15.35
N LEU A 76 20.26 11.52 -14.05
CA LEU A 76 21.31 11.76 -13.06
C LEU A 76 22.56 10.92 -13.35
N GLN A 77 22.41 9.64 -13.69
CA GLN A 77 23.53 8.78 -14.07
C GLN A 77 24.27 9.29 -15.31
N GLU A 78 23.53 9.77 -16.31
CA GLU A 78 24.13 10.38 -17.51
C GLU A 78 24.92 11.66 -17.17
N LYS A 79 24.36 12.53 -16.32
CA LYS A 79 25.05 13.75 -15.87
C LYS A 79 26.32 13.46 -15.09
N ILE A 80 26.32 12.43 -14.27
CA ILE A 80 27.52 11.98 -13.54
C ILE A 80 28.57 11.43 -14.54
N LYS A 81 28.15 10.58 -15.48
CA LYS A 81 29.06 10.01 -16.50
C LYS A 81 29.70 11.06 -17.41
N THR A 82 28.97 12.11 -17.73
CA THR A 82 29.46 13.23 -18.56
C THR A 82 30.22 14.29 -17.77
N ASN A 83 30.51 14.05 -16.49
CA ASN A 83 31.16 15.02 -15.60
C ASN A 83 30.53 16.42 -15.66
N ALA A 84 29.19 16.49 -15.61
CA ALA A 84 28.46 17.75 -15.56
C ALA A 84 28.84 18.56 -14.30
N SER A 85 28.55 19.85 -14.32
CA SER A 85 28.84 20.71 -13.18
C SER A 85 28.14 20.24 -11.90
N THR A 86 28.77 20.47 -10.75
CA THR A 86 28.24 20.06 -9.44
C THR A 86 26.82 20.59 -9.19
N ASN A 87 26.51 21.79 -9.64
CA ASN A 87 25.18 22.37 -9.51
C ASN A 87 24.12 21.53 -10.25
N VAL A 88 24.40 21.14 -11.50
CA VAL A 88 23.51 20.31 -12.31
C VAL A 88 23.30 18.93 -11.67
N ILE A 89 24.35 18.32 -11.12
CA ILE A 89 24.24 17.04 -10.41
C ILE A 89 23.40 17.20 -9.15
N ASN A 90 23.59 18.27 -8.38
CA ASN A 90 22.81 18.54 -7.18
C ASN A 90 21.32 18.78 -7.49
N ASP A 91 21.02 19.51 -8.57
CA ASP A 91 19.64 19.76 -9.00
C ASP A 91 18.93 18.46 -9.39
N TRP A 92 19.57 17.60 -10.17
CA TRP A 92 18.99 16.30 -10.52
C TRP A 92 18.89 15.33 -9.34
N SER A 93 19.84 15.40 -8.40
CA SER A 93 19.72 14.69 -7.12
C SER A 93 18.49 15.15 -6.33
N ALA A 94 18.23 16.45 -6.27
CA ALA A 94 17.05 17.00 -5.60
C ALA A 94 15.75 16.56 -6.29
N VAL A 95 15.71 16.51 -7.62
CA VAL A 95 14.57 16.02 -8.39
C VAL A 95 14.32 14.53 -8.11
N LEU A 96 15.36 13.71 -8.08
CA LEU A 96 15.23 12.28 -7.73
C LEU A 96 14.71 12.11 -6.30
N GLN A 97 15.26 12.86 -5.35
CA GLN A 97 14.81 12.87 -3.95
C GLN A 97 13.33 13.23 -3.86
N TYR A 98 12.89 14.24 -4.59
CA TYR A 98 11.48 14.65 -4.64
C TYR A 98 10.57 13.53 -5.14
N TYR A 99 10.91 12.85 -6.23
CA TYR A 99 10.09 11.76 -6.76
C TYR A 99 10.04 10.55 -5.81
N VAL A 100 11.15 10.19 -5.18
CA VAL A 100 11.16 9.11 -4.18
C VAL A 100 10.32 9.48 -2.95
N ALA A 101 10.44 10.71 -2.46
CA ALA A 101 9.65 11.21 -1.35
C ALA A 101 8.14 11.21 -1.67
N THR A 102 7.75 11.61 -2.88
CA THR A 102 6.34 11.62 -3.31
C THR A 102 5.75 10.22 -3.49
N MET A 103 6.56 9.20 -3.69
CA MET A 103 6.10 7.81 -3.67
C MET A 103 5.61 7.40 -2.28
N VAL A 104 6.26 7.87 -1.23
CA VAL A 104 5.90 7.60 0.17
C VAL A 104 4.76 8.52 0.62
N ASP A 105 4.91 9.81 0.41
CA ASP A 105 3.96 10.86 0.81
C ASP A 105 3.90 11.97 -0.24
N ASN A 106 2.79 12.08 -0.93
CA ASN A 106 2.55 13.14 -1.93
C ASN A 106 1.86 14.39 -1.34
N THR A 107 1.82 14.51 -0.01
CA THR A 107 1.23 15.65 0.71
C THR A 107 2.27 16.40 1.55
N ILE A 108 3.53 16.35 1.15
CA ILE A 108 4.64 16.99 1.89
C ILE A 108 4.45 18.51 1.92
N PRO A 109 4.43 19.14 3.12
CA PRO A 109 4.31 20.59 3.23
C PRO A 109 5.49 21.30 2.53
N GLY A 110 5.19 22.37 1.81
CA GLY A 110 6.20 23.19 1.13
C GLY A 110 6.67 22.66 -0.24
N ALA A 111 6.17 21.50 -0.68
CA ALA A 111 6.40 20.98 -2.03
C ALA A 111 5.06 20.84 -2.78
N ALA A 112 5.07 21.18 -4.08
CA ALA A 112 3.89 20.97 -4.91
C ALA A 112 3.63 19.45 -5.05
N PRO A 113 2.38 18.98 -4.87
CA PRO A 113 2.07 17.58 -5.05
C PRO A 113 2.21 17.17 -6.51
N MET A 114 2.71 15.97 -6.73
CA MET A 114 2.77 15.37 -8.07
C MET A 114 1.35 15.05 -8.53
N ALA A 115 0.98 15.51 -9.71
CA ALA A 115 -0.37 15.39 -10.23
C ALA A 115 -0.40 14.77 -11.62
N GLN A 116 -1.55 14.22 -12.01
CA GLN A 116 -1.86 13.83 -13.36
C GLN A 116 -2.09 15.05 -14.26
N ARG A 117 -2.14 14.85 -15.56
CA ARG A 117 -2.46 15.92 -16.54
C ARG A 117 -3.80 16.62 -16.24
N SER A 118 -4.74 15.93 -15.60
CA SER A 118 -6.02 16.46 -15.15
C SER A 118 -5.95 17.35 -13.91
N GLY A 119 -4.76 17.55 -13.32
CA GLY A 119 -4.57 18.29 -12.07
C GLY A 119 -4.86 17.49 -10.80
N ARG A 120 -5.36 16.25 -10.89
CA ARG A 120 -5.59 15.39 -9.73
C ARG A 120 -4.27 14.93 -9.13
N PRO A 121 -4.03 15.11 -7.81
CA PRO A 121 -2.84 14.59 -7.14
C PRO A 121 -2.77 13.05 -7.25
N LEU A 122 -1.57 12.54 -7.46
CA LEU A 122 -1.32 11.10 -7.45
C LEU A 122 -1.43 10.55 -6.03
N LYS A 123 -2.05 9.38 -5.88
CA LYS A 123 -2.13 8.68 -4.59
C LYS A 123 -0.82 7.97 -4.30
N SER A 124 -0.15 8.40 -3.23
CA SER A 124 1.05 7.75 -2.71
C SER A 124 0.71 6.58 -1.76
N ILE A 125 1.73 5.94 -1.23
CA ILE A 125 1.57 4.87 -0.22
C ILE A 125 0.83 5.39 1.01
N LYS A 126 1.14 6.60 1.47
CA LYS A 126 0.46 7.23 2.61
C LYS A 126 -1.05 7.32 2.40
N GLU A 127 -1.50 7.80 1.24
CA GLU A 127 -2.92 7.94 0.94
C GLU A 127 -3.63 6.59 0.79
N ARG A 128 -2.91 5.52 0.43
CA ARG A 128 -3.46 4.15 0.44
C ARG A 128 -3.71 3.62 1.83
N LEU A 129 -2.91 4.01 2.80
CA LEU A 129 -3.02 3.55 4.19
C LEU A 129 -3.95 4.42 5.02
N ASN A 130 -3.95 5.71 4.77
CA ASN A 130 -4.65 6.71 5.57
C ASN A 130 -6.14 6.83 5.21
N GLY A 131 -6.91 7.30 6.16
CA GLY A 131 -8.31 7.66 6.01
C GLY A 131 -9.30 6.51 6.15
N LYS A 132 -10.59 6.84 6.06
CA LYS A 132 -11.72 5.92 6.24
C LYS A 132 -11.73 4.76 5.22
N HIS A 133 -11.26 5.00 4.02
CA HIS A 133 -11.24 4.05 2.93
C HIS A 133 -9.83 3.44 2.71
N GLY A 134 -8.86 3.83 3.53
CA GLY A 134 -7.52 3.28 3.51
C GLY A 134 -7.46 1.84 4.01
N ARG A 135 -6.28 1.22 3.89
CA ARG A 135 -6.09 -0.19 4.27
C ARG A 135 -6.34 -0.44 5.74
N VAL A 136 -5.91 0.46 6.63
CA VAL A 136 -6.06 0.26 8.07
C VAL A 136 -7.54 0.26 8.47
N ARG A 137 -8.26 1.35 8.23
CA ARG A 137 -9.67 1.48 8.64
C ARG A 137 -10.64 0.74 7.72
N GLY A 138 -10.35 0.65 6.44
CA GLY A 138 -11.27 0.10 5.44
C GLY A 138 -11.14 -1.40 5.20
N ASN A 139 -9.99 -2.01 5.50
CA ASN A 139 -9.75 -3.42 5.18
C ASN A 139 -9.23 -4.25 6.38
N LEU A 140 -8.61 -3.64 7.39
CA LEU A 140 -8.06 -4.34 8.54
C LEU A 140 -8.95 -4.24 9.79
N MET A 141 -9.35 -3.03 10.17
CA MET A 141 -10.25 -2.83 11.32
C MET A 141 -11.69 -3.26 11.01
N GLY A 142 -12.11 -3.16 9.77
CA GLY A 142 -13.36 -3.68 9.26
C GLY A 142 -13.17 -4.16 7.83
N LYS A 143 -13.80 -5.26 7.44
CA LYS A 143 -13.70 -5.83 6.10
C LYS A 143 -15.00 -6.49 5.68
N ARG A 144 -15.18 -6.69 4.38
CA ARG A 144 -16.29 -7.49 3.85
C ARG A 144 -16.03 -8.95 4.12
N VAL A 145 -17.07 -9.66 4.53
CA VAL A 145 -17.00 -11.08 4.89
C VAL A 145 -18.00 -11.87 4.05
N ASP A 146 -17.68 -13.15 3.83
CA ASP A 146 -18.58 -14.13 3.23
C ASP A 146 -19.58 -14.65 4.27
N TYR A 147 -20.52 -15.47 3.82
CA TYR A 147 -21.59 -16.06 4.66
C TYR A 147 -22.46 -15.01 5.36
N SER A 148 -22.74 -13.92 4.71
CA SER A 148 -23.61 -12.85 5.19
C SER A 148 -24.73 -12.57 4.21
N ALA A 149 -25.87 -12.13 4.72
CA ALA A 149 -27.02 -11.75 3.93
C ALA A 149 -27.68 -10.48 4.49
N ARG A 150 -28.44 -9.83 3.63
CA ARG A 150 -29.23 -8.66 3.99
C ARG A 150 -30.61 -8.75 3.35
N SER A 151 -31.66 -8.47 4.13
CA SER A 151 -33.02 -8.43 3.65
C SER A 151 -33.85 -7.42 4.43
N VAL A 152 -35.08 -7.19 3.98
CA VAL A 152 -36.04 -6.35 4.69
C VAL A 152 -36.53 -7.07 5.95
N ILE A 153 -36.64 -6.35 7.04
CA ILE A 153 -37.20 -6.83 8.30
C ILE A 153 -38.70 -6.54 8.30
N THR A 154 -39.52 -7.55 8.52
CA THR A 154 -40.97 -7.42 8.66
C THR A 154 -41.44 -8.13 9.91
N PRO A 155 -42.53 -7.69 10.59
CA PRO A 155 -43.09 -8.41 11.69
C PRO A 155 -43.80 -9.69 11.27
N ASP A 156 -43.72 -10.73 12.06
CA ASP A 156 -44.46 -12.00 11.90
C ASP A 156 -45.00 -12.44 13.26
N PRO A 157 -46.35 -12.49 13.43
CA PRO A 157 -46.95 -12.88 14.70
C PRO A 157 -46.86 -14.39 14.97
N ASN A 158 -46.46 -15.21 14.00
CA ASN A 158 -46.42 -16.68 14.13
C ASN A 158 -45.07 -17.20 14.67
N ILE A 159 -44.09 -16.32 14.82
CA ILE A 159 -42.77 -16.69 15.36
C ILE A 159 -42.60 -16.15 16.78
N GLY A 160 -41.82 -16.85 17.62
CA GLY A 160 -41.49 -16.43 18.96
C GLY A 160 -40.54 -15.22 19.00
N ALA A 161 -40.49 -14.53 20.13
CA ALA A 161 -39.65 -13.34 20.32
C ALA A 161 -38.13 -13.61 20.17
N GLN A 162 -37.71 -14.87 20.32
CA GLN A 162 -36.33 -15.33 20.16
C GLN A 162 -36.06 -16.02 18.83
N GLU A 163 -37.03 -16.06 17.94
CA GLU A 163 -36.93 -16.72 16.65
C GLU A 163 -36.77 -15.70 15.52
N LEU A 164 -36.02 -16.09 14.50
CA LEU A 164 -35.79 -15.31 13.28
C LEU A 164 -36.23 -16.12 12.05
N GLY A 165 -37.19 -15.60 11.33
CA GLY A 165 -37.57 -16.17 10.03
C GLY A 165 -36.58 -15.80 8.94
N ILE A 166 -35.89 -16.77 8.37
CA ILE A 166 -34.94 -16.58 7.29
C ILE A 166 -35.54 -17.09 5.97
N PRO A 167 -35.53 -16.29 4.87
CA PRO A 167 -35.96 -16.76 3.58
C PRO A 167 -35.21 -18.01 3.13
N MET A 168 -35.94 -19.03 2.64
CA MET A 168 -35.37 -20.31 2.20
C MET A 168 -34.25 -20.13 1.17
N LYS A 169 -34.39 -19.15 0.27
CA LYS A 169 -33.38 -18.83 -0.75
C LYS A 169 -32.04 -18.39 -0.12
N ILE A 170 -32.10 -17.60 0.95
CA ILE A 170 -30.91 -17.17 1.69
C ILE A 170 -30.30 -18.37 2.42
N ALA A 171 -31.11 -19.15 3.12
CA ALA A 171 -30.67 -20.33 3.87
C ALA A 171 -29.96 -21.36 2.97
N LYS A 172 -30.44 -21.55 1.73
CA LYS A 172 -29.81 -22.47 0.76
C LYS A 172 -28.49 -21.95 0.19
N ASN A 173 -28.25 -20.65 0.22
CA ASN A 173 -27.01 -20.06 -0.31
C ASN A 173 -25.95 -19.90 0.78
N ILE A 174 -26.32 -19.62 2.02
CA ILE A 174 -25.38 -19.46 3.14
C ILE A 174 -25.13 -20.82 3.76
N THR A 175 -24.25 -21.58 3.14
CA THR A 175 -23.91 -22.95 3.57
C THR A 175 -22.41 -23.05 3.88
N LYS A 176 -22.06 -23.95 4.76
CA LYS A 176 -20.65 -24.30 5.04
C LYS A 176 -20.41 -25.76 4.66
N PRO A 177 -19.24 -26.09 4.09
CA PRO A 177 -18.89 -27.49 3.83
C PRO A 177 -18.65 -28.21 5.16
N VAL A 178 -19.23 -29.40 5.29
CA VAL A 178 -19.03 -30.29 6.45
C VAL A 178 -18.54 -31.63 5.93
N THR A 179 -17.41 -32.11 6.46
CA THR A 179 -16.89 -33.43 6.13
C THR A 179 -17.77 -34.50 6.77
N VAL A 180 -18.32 -35.41 5.95
CA VAL A 180 -19.15 -36.51 6.41
C VAL A 180 -18.28 -37.55 7.12
N ASN A 181 -18.66 -37.92 8.33
CA ASN A 181 -18.05 -39.00 9.10
C ASN A 181 -19.10 -39.88 9.74
N THR A 182 -18.71 -40.99 10.35
CA THR A 182 -19.63 -41.95 10.96
C THR A 182 -20.49 -41.37 12.07
N MET A 183 -20.05 -40.29 12.72
CA MET A 183 -20.75 -39.64 13.81
C MET A 183 -21.83 -38.67 13.33
N ASN A 184 -21.61 -37.95 12.25
CA ASN A 184 -22.54 -36.91 11.77
C ASN A 184 -23.38 -37.36 10.55
N ARG A 185 -23.14 -38.54 9.99
CA ARG A 185 -23.84 -39.05 8.80
C ARG A 185 -25.35 -39.05 8.96
N LYS A 186 -25.85 -39.63 10.06
CA LYS A 186 -27.29 -39.69 10.33
C LYS A 186 -27.95 -38.32 10.45
N PHE A 187 -27.25 -37.36 11.05
CA PHE A 187 -27.71 -35.99 11.15
C PHE A 187 -27.78 -35.30 9.78
N LEU A 188 -26.76 -35.49 8.96
CA LEU A 188 -26.68 -34.88 7.62
C LEU A 188 -27.61 -35.52 6.58
N GLU A 189 -28.07 -36.75 6.77
CA GLU A 189 -29.07 -37.41 5.91
C GLU A 189 -30.49 -36.85 6.14
N VAL A 190 -30.73 -36.17 7.27
CA VAL A 190 -32.04 -35.59 7.63
C VAL A 190 -32.08 -34.08 7.42
N ALA A 191 -30.94 -33.42 7.31
CA ALA A 191 -30.80 -31.97 7.12
C ALA A 191 -30.85 -31.61 5.62
#